data_18f4a57afb0adb0ec6cb9262e04dd47c
#
_entry.id   18f4a57afb0adb0ec6cb9262e04dd47c
#
_cell.length_a   1.000
_cell.length_b   1.000
_cell.length_c   1.000
_cell.angle_alpha   90.00
_cell.angle_beta   90.00
_cell.angle_gamma   90.00
#
_symmetry.space_group_name_H-M   'P 1'
#
loop_
_entity.id
_entity.type
_entity.pdbx_description
1 polymer ?
#
loop_
_entity_poly.entity_id
_entity_poly.type
_entity_poly.pdbx_seq_one_letter_code
_entity_poly.pdbx_strand_id
1 'polypeptide(L)'
;ASSPGSLEFRNVTFSYPGAENTALSNVSFTAEPGETVAIIGGTGSGKSTLLNLIMRFYDLEEGSGAILVGGVDIREMNQKDLRDLIGFVSQKPVLFSGTVRDNITYGNESASDEEVLKALEIAQAKDFVLGLPEGLEAVVAQGGTNFSGGQKQRLSIARALVRRPAIYIFDDSFSALDFKTDAQLRAALRRETQDATKLIVAQRVSTVLDADKIIVLDQGRVVGIGRHKELLKTSPVYREIVASQLSEEELA
;
A
#
# COMPACT_ATOMS: atom_id res chain seq x y z
N ALA A 1 -3.86 25.88 -1.46
CA ALA A 1 -4.07 24.71 -0.59
C ALA A 1 -3.52 23.48 -1.30
N SER A 2 -2.65 22.72 -0.65
CA SER A 2 -2.13 21.49 -1.22
C SER A 2 -3.25 20.45 -1.33
N SER A 3 -3.16 19.60 -2.35
CA SER A 3 -4.13 18.51 -2.55
C SER A 3 -4.08 17.51 -1.39
N PRO A 4 -5.23 16.98 -0.93
CA PRO A 4 -5.26 15.99 0.15
C PRO A 4 -4.49 14.70 -0.16
N GLY A 5 -4.16 14.42 -1.42
CA GLY A 5 -3.37 13.28 -1.83
C GLY A 5 -1.86 13.46 -1.75
N SER A 6 -1.35 14.61 -1.36
CA SER A 6 0.10 14.78 -1.20
C SER A 6 0.58 14.15 0.11
N LEU A 7 1.77 13.53 0.05
CA LEU A 7 2.44 12.95 1.20
C LEU A 7 3.91 13.39 1.18
N GLU A 8 4.42 13.87 2.31
CA GLU A 8 5.80 14.30 2.42
C GLU A 8 6.42 13.80 3.73
N PHE A 9 7.58 13.17 3.63
CA PHE A 9 8.48 12.93 4.75
C PHE A 9 9.58 13.98 4.70
N ARG A 10 9.75 14.70 5.79
CA ARG A 10 10.70 15.80 5.88
C ARG A 10 11.69 15.53 7.01
N ASN A 11 12.89 15.07 6.66
CA ASN A 11 14.00 14.78 7.58
C ASN A 11 13.60 13.92 8.78
N VAL A 12 12.88 12.83 8.53
CA VAL A 12 12.31 11.99 9.58
C VAL A 12 13.37 11.05 10.14
N THR A 13 13.59 11.13 11.46
CA THR A 13 14.41 10.20 12.23
C THR A 13 13.53 9.63 13.34
N PHE A 14 13.51 8.30 13.47
CA PHE A 14 12.66 7.63 14.44
C PHE A 14 13.34 6.40 15.03
N SER A 15 13.17 6.25 16.35
CA SER A 15 13.54 5.06 17.11
C SER A 15 12.31 4.56 17.87
N TYR A 16 12.08 3.25 17.87
CA TYR A 16 11.03 2.70 18.71
C TYR A 16 11.35 2.91 20.19
N PRO A 17 10.34 3.07 21.06
CA PRO A 17 10.56 3.22 22.49
C PRO A 17 11.42 2.08 23.04
N GLY A 18 12.51 2.42 23.73
CA GLY A 18 13.44 1.46 24.33
C GLY A 18 14.43 0.81 23.36
N ALA A 19 14.40 1.15 22.06
CA ALA A 19 15.36 0.63 21.10
C ALA A 19 16.70 1.40 21.18
N GLU A 20 17.81 0.69 21.01
CA GLU A 20 19.15 1.28 21.00
C GLU A 20 19.44 1.98 19.67
N ASN A 21 18.94 1.45 18.56
CA ASN A 21 19.21 1.94 17.22
C ASN A 21 18.01 2.65 16.60
N THR A 22 18.28 3.59 15.71
CA THR A 22 17.23 4.24 14.92
C THR A 22 16.65 3.28 13.91
N ALA A 23 15.32 3.31 13.74
CA ALA A 23 14.63 2.56 12.70
C ALA A 23 14.64 3.32 11.37
N LEU A 24 14.56 4.65 11.41
CA LEU A 24 14.68 5.54 10.26
C LEU A 24 15.62 6.67 10.60
N SER A 25 16.46 7.07 9.64
CA SER A 25 17.43 8.15 9.79
C SER A 25 17.35 9.13 8.62
N ASN A 26 16.97 10.37 8.90
CA ASN A 26 16.89 11.47 7.94
C ASN A 26 16.16 11.12 6.65
N VAL A 27 15.01 10.47 6.77
CA VAL A 27 14.22 10.06 5.61
C VAL A 27 13.43 11.26 5.08
N SER A 28 13.66 11.59 3.81
CA SER A 28 12.94 12.63 3.08
C SER A 28 12.52 12.11 1.72
N PHE A 29 11.23 12.24 1.42
CA PHE A 29 10.68 12.00 0.09
C PHE A 29 9.30 12.62 -0.01
N THR A 30 8.82 12.74 -1.23
CA THR A 30 7.47 13.21 -1.51
C THR A 30 6.72 12.23 -2.40
N ALA A 31 5.41 12.15 -2.21
CA ALA A 31 4.48 11.55 -3.14
C ALA A 31 3.50 12.64 -3.58
N GLU A 32 3.53 12.97 -4.86
CA GLU A 32 2.65 13.98 -5.42
C GLU A 32 1.25 13.41 -5.65
N PRO A 33 0.20 14.25 -5.64
CA PRO A 33 -1.16 13.79 -5.89
C PRO A 33 -1.27 12.99 -7.19
N GLY A 34 -1.85 11.81 -7.13
CA GLY A 34 -2.01 10.92 -8.28
C GLY A 34 -0.79 10.06 -8.61
N GLU A 35 0.35 10.30 -7.99
CA GLU A 35 1.58 9.57 -8.23
C GLU A 35 1.53 8.16 -7.60
N THR A 36 2.14 7.19 -8.27
CA THR A 36 2.41 5.87 -7.71
C THR A 36 3.86 5.83 -7.24
N VAL A 37 4.05 5.76 -5.94
CA VAL A 37 5.35 5.69 -5.29
C VAL A 37 5.52 4.31 -4.68
N ALA A 38 6.59 3.63 -5.06
CA ALA A 38 6.93 2.32 -4.50
C ALA A 38 8.05 2.46 -3.48
N ILE A 39 8.00 1.64 -2.43
CA ILE A 39 9.07 1.53 -1.44
C ILE A 39 9.56 0.09 -1.46
N ILE A 40 10.85 -0.08 -1.69
CA ILE A 40 11.50 -1.37 -1.73
C ILE A 40 12.74 -1.35 -0.85
N GLY A 41 13.07 -2.51 -0.30
CA GLY A 41 14.21 -2.69 0.57
C GLY A 41 14.19 -4.07 1.18
N GLY A 42 15.31 -4.51 1.72
CA GLY A 42 15.42 -5.79 2.41
C GLY A 42 14.65 -5.83 3.73
N THR A 43 14.66 -7.00 4.36
CA THR A 43 14.10 -7.19 5.71
C THR A 43 14.83 -6.25 6.68
N GLY A 44 14.06 -5.55 7.52
CA GLY A 44 14.63 -4.63 8.51
C GLY A 44 15.12 -3.30 7.93
N SER A 45 14.77 -2.97 6.68
CA SER A 45 15.20 -1.72 6.04
C SER A 45 14.43 -0.48 6.50
N GLY A 46 13.30 -0.65 7.20
CA GLY A 46 12.50 0.46 7.72
C GLY A 46 11.13 0.63 7.04
N LYS A 47 10.76 -0.23 6.10
CA LYS A 47 9.48 -0.13 5.36
C LYS A 47 8.26 -0.13 6.29
N SER A 48 8.20 -1.08 7.21
CA SER A 48 7.09 -1.17 8.17
C SER A 48 7.03 0.04 9.09
N THR A 49 8.18 0.57 9.47
CA THR A 49 8.28 1.76 10.31
C THR A 49 7.70 2.99 9.62
N LEU A 50 7.98 3.16 8.32
CA LEU A 50 7.37 4.23 7.53
C LEU A 50 5.84 4.19 7.64
N LEU A 51 5.25 3.02 7.46
CA LEU A 51 3.79 2.85 7.48
C LEU A 51 3.23 3.09 8.88
N ASN A 52 3.90 2.60 9.92
CA ASN A 52 3.50 2.83 11.30
C ASN A 52 3.44 4.32 11.65
N LEU A 53 4.38 5.11 11.12
CA LEU A 53 4.41 6.55 11.33
C LEU A 53 3.33 7.29 10.54
N ILE A 54 3.09 6.91 9.29
CA ILE A 54 2.02 7.53 8.47
C ILE A 54 0.66 7.31 9.12
N MET A 55 0.41 6.09 9.63
CA MET A 55 -0.86 5.73 10.26
C MET A 55 -0.97 6.21 11.71
N ARG A 56 0.08 6.84 12.23
CA ARG A 56 0.17 7.30 13.62
C ARG A 56 -0.07 6.21 14.65
N PHE A 57 0.47 5.02 14.40
CA PHE A 57 0.61 4.01 15.45
C PHE A 57 1.73 4.39 16.41
N TYR A 58 2.65 5.23 15.97
CA TYR A 58 3.68 5.91 16.74
C TYR A 58 3.78 7.35 16.26
N ASP A 59 4.03 8.28 17.15
CA ASP A 59 4.24 9.68 16.82
C ASP A 59 5.74 10.02 16.80
N LEU A 60 6.10 10.97 15.94
CA LEU A 60 7.45 11.55 15.94
C LEU A 60 7.64 12.45 17.16
N GLU A 61 8.83 12.40 17.75
CA GLU A 61 9.23 13.36 18.78
C GLU A 61 9.45 14.73 18.16
N GLU A 62 9.31 15.76 18.98
CA GLU A 62 9.59 17.13 18.56
C GLU A 62 11.05 17.25 18.10
N GLY A 63 11.26 17.91 16.96
CA GLY A 63 12.59 18.07 16.37
C GLY A 63 13.10 16.88 15.55
N SER A 64 12.32 15.81 15.42
CA SER A 64 12.71 14.60 14.68
C SER A 64 12.16 14.56 13.24
N GLY A 65 11.82 15.72 12.69
CA GLY A 65 11.25 15.85 11.35
C GLY A 65 9.75 15.99 11.37
N ALA A 66 9.15 15.87 10.18
CA ALA A 66 7.70 15.99 10.02
C ALA A 66 7.20 15.08 8.91
N ILE A 67 5.96 14.63 9.06
CA ILE A 67 5.21 13.92 8.02
C ILE A 67 3.98 14.77 7.72
N LEU A 68 3.82 15.14 6.45
CA LEU A 68 2.73 15.99 6.01
C LEU A 68 1.82 15.23 5.04
N VAL A 69 0.53 15.35 5.27
CA VAL A 69 -0.52 14.86 4.37
C VAL A 69 -1.37 16.05 3.95
N GLY A 70 -1.50 16.26 2.65
CA GLY A 70 -2.19 17.45 2.15
C GLY A 70 -1.52 18.76 2.58
N GLY A 71 -0.23 18.74 2.89
CA GLY A 71 0.53 19.89 3.37
C GLY A 71 0.37 20.18 4.87
N VAL A 72 -0.35 19.34 5.60
CA VAL A 72 -0.58 19.49 7.04
C VAL A 72 0.20 18.42 7.80
N ASP A 73 0.93 18.83 8.85
CA ASP A 73 1.62 17.89 9.73
C ASP A 73 0.57 16.96 10.37
N ILE A 74 0.79 15.64 10.24
CA ILE A 74 -0.18 14.65 10.72
C ILE A 74 -0.40 14.70 12.24
N ARG A 75 0.54 15.25 13.00
CA ARG A 75 0.39 15.45 14.46
C ARG A 75 -0.65 16.50 14.81
N GLU A 76 -0.93 17.43 13.89
CA GLU A 76 -1.94 18.49 14.03
C GLU A 76 -3.33 18.02 13.60
N MET A 77 -3.43 16.86 12.96
CA MET A 77 -4.69 16.30 12.49
C MET A 77 -5.33 15.44 13.58
N ASN A 78 -6.67 15.38 13.57
CA ASN A 78 -7.39 14.33 14.27
C ASN A 78 -7.07 12.97 13.62
N GLN A 79 -6.85 11.94 14.43
CA GLN A 79 -6.51 10.60 13.90
C GLN A 79 -7.60 10.04 12.97
N LYS A 80 -8.85 10.30 13.28
CA LYS A 80 -9.96 9.88 12.42
C LYS A 80 -9.89 10.56 11.06
N ASP A 81 -9.66 11.85 11.03
CA ASP A 81 -9.56 12.61 9.77
C ASP A 81 -8.38 12.14 8.92
N LEU A 82 -7.24 11.87 9.54
CA LEU A 82 -6.08 11.30 8.85
C LEU A 82 -6.42 9.94 8.24
N ARG A 83 -7.01 9.04 9.02
CA ARG A 83 -7.35 7.69 8.56
C ARG A 83 -8.45 7.67 7.50
N ASP A 84 -9.35 8.67 7.52
CA ASP A 84 -10.37 8.83 6.47
C ASP A 84 -9.74 9.21 5.11
N LEU A 85 -8.58 9.87 5.12
CA LEU A 85 -7.84 10.18 3.89
C LEU A 85 -7.07 9.00 3.32
N ILE A 86 -6.82 7.97 4.12
CA ILE A 86 -5.95 6.85 3.77
C ILE A 86 -6.75 5.55 3.67
N GLY A 87 -6.65 4.87 2.52
CA GLY A 87 -7.09 3.50 2.35
C GLY A 87 -5.90 2.56 2.56
N PHE A 88 -5.82 1.94 3.73
CA PHE A 88 -4.73 1.04 4.07
C PHE A 88 -5.11 -0.41 3.79
N VAL A 89 -4.27 -1.13 3.03
CA VAL A 89 -4.43 -2.55 2.76
C VAL A 89 -3.21 -3.28 3.31
N SER A 90 -3.41 -4.08 4.35
CA SER A 90 -2.33 -4.81 5.00
C SER A 90 -1.89 -6.05 4.22
N GLN A 91 -0.69 -6.55 4.52
CA GLN A 91 -0.17 -7.77 3.93
C GLN A 91 -1.05 -8.98 4.26
N LYS A 92 -1.53 -9.06 5.49
CA LYS A 92 -2.45 -10.12 5.92
C LYS A 92 -3.87 -9.57 5.89
N PRO A 93 -4.66 -9.91 4.87
CA PRO A 93 -6.02 -9.41 4.75
C PRO A 93 -6.90 -9.95 5.86
N VAL A 94 -7.67 -9.08 6.49
CA VAL A 94 -8.63 -9.44 7.52
C VAL A 94 -10.04 -9.32 6.93
N LEU A 95 -10.75 -10.45 6.89
CA LEU A 95 -12.16 -10.48 6.53
C LEU A 95 -12.99 -10.78 7.78
N PHE A 96 -14.14 -10.14 7.87
CA PHE A 96 -15.06 -10.28 8.99
C PHE A 96 -16.17 -11.28 8.64
N SER A 97 -16.75 -11.90 9.66
CA SER A 97 -17.97 -12.71 9.49
C SER A 97 -19.10 -11.86 8.94
N GLY A 98 -19.82 -12.41 7.98
CA GLY A 98 -20.90 -11.71 7.28
C GLY A 98 -20.88 -12.08 5.80
N THR A 99 -21.47 -11.26 4.97
CA THR A 99 -21.47 -11.47 3.52
C THR A 99 -20.24 -10.83 2.86
N VAL A 100 -19.98 -11.18 1.61
CA VAL A 100 -19.01 -10.48 0.78
C VAL A 100 -19.36 -8.99 0.72
N ARG A 101 -20.63 -8.66 0.50
CA ARG A 101 -21.12 -7.26 0.51
C ARG A 101 -20.75 -6.55 1.79
N ASP A 102 -21.02 -7.15 2.96
CA ASP A 102 -20.71 -6.55 4.26
C ASP A 102 -19.23 -6.22 4.40
N ASN A 103 -18.37 -7.11 3.93
CA ASN A 103 -16.92 -6.90 3.95
C ASN A 103 -16.48 -5.75 3.04
N ILE A 104 -17.02 -5.67 1.82
CA ILE A 104 -16.63 -4.62 0.86
C ILE A 104 -17.13 -3.26 1.33
N THR A 105 -18.33 -3.18 1.89
CA THR A 105 -18.96 -1.92 2.31
C THR A 105 -18.58 -1.48 3.72
N TYR A 106 -17.73 -2.20 4.39
CA TYR A 106 -17.28 -1.94 5.79
C TYR A 106 -16.66 -0.58 5.88
N GLY A 107 -16.57 0.34 5.61
CA GLY A 107 -16.06 1.70 5.70
C GLY A 107 -16.84 2.68 4.83
N ASN A 108 -17.82 2.15 4.09
CA ASN A 108 -18.73 2.96 3.29
C ASN A 108 -20.05 2.17 3.11
N GLU A 109 -20.85 2.15 4.16
CA GLU A 109 -22.10 1.38 4.19
C GLU A 109 -23.14 1.90 3.18
N SER A 110 -23.02 3.14 2.74
CA SER A 110 -23.91 3.75 1.74
C SER A 110 -23.52 3.44 0.29
N ALA A 111 -22.45 2.69 0.06
CA ALA A 111 -22.03 2.34 -1.30
C ALA A 111 -23.12 1.57 -2.06
N SER A 112 -23.39 1.99 -3.28
CA SER A 112 -24.33 1.31 -4.16
C SER A 112 -23.77 -0.01 -4.66
N ASP A 113 -24.65 -0.88 -5.14
CA ASP A 113 -24.23 -2.15 -5.78
C ASP A 113 -23.32 -1.90 -6.98
N GLU A 114 -23.57 -0.85 -7.74
CA GLU A 114 -22.74 -0.44 -8.87
C GLU A 114 -21.32 -0.08 -8.39
N GLU A 115 -21.19 0.68 -7.32
CA GLU A 115 -19.90 1.04 -6.73
C GLU A 115 -19.16 -0.19 -6.19
N VAL A 116 -19.87 -1.11 -5.55
CA VAL A 116 -19.31 -2.37 -5.05
C VAL A 116 -18.80 -3.24 -6.20
N LEU A 117 -19.60 -3.40 -7.25
CA LEU A 117 -19.21 -4.20 -8.43
C LEU A 117 -18.03 -3.57 -9.16
N LYS A 118 -17.98 -2.24 -9.27
CA LYS A 118 -16.83 -1.54 -9.86
C LYS A 118 -15.56 -1.76 -9.06
N ALA A 119 -15.63 -1.67 -7.75
CA ALA A 119 -14.49 -1.94 -6.87
C ALA A 119 -13.99 -3.39 -7.02
N LEU A 120 -14.89 -4.36 -7.09
CA LEU A 120 -14.53 -5.75 -7.31
C LEU A 120 -13.90 -5.96 -8.70
N GLU A 121 -14.39 -5.28 -9.72
CA GLU A 121 -13.81 -5.34 -11.06
C GLU A 121 -12.38 -4.84 -11.09
N ILE A 122 -12.12 -3.66 -10.49
CA ILE A 122 -10.77 -3.10 -10.37
C ILE A 122 -9.86 -4.06 -9.60
N ALA A 123 -10.34 -4.62 -8.50
CA ALA A 123 -9.59 -5.56 -7.66
C ALA A 123 -9.42 -6.95 -8.29
N GLN A 124 -9.89 -7.17 -9.51
CA GLN A 124 -9.85 -8.46 -10.21
C GLN A 124 -10.62 -9.56 -9.47
N ALA A 125 -11.68 -9.19 -8.74
CA ALA A 125 -12.45 -10.09 -7.89
C ALA A 125 -13.88 -10.33 -8.38
N LYS A 126 -14.36 -9.54 -9.35
CA LYS A 126 -15.75 -9.58 -9.80
C LYS A 126 -16.16 -10.96 -10.30
N ASP A 127 -15.33 -11.57 -11.12
CA ASP A 127 -15.68 -12.85 -11.74
C ASP A 127 -15.82 -13.97 -10.72
N PHE A 128 -14.88 -14.07 -9.77
CA PHE A 128 -14.99 -15.14 -8.77
C PHE A 128 -16.13 -14.89 -7.78
N VAL A 129 -16.44 -13.66 -7.42
CA VAL A 129 -17.54 -13.33 -6.51
C VAL A 129 -18.88 -13.62 -7.18
N LEU A 130 -19.09 -13.16 -8.42
CA LEU A 130 -20.33 -13.42 -9.16
C LEU A 130 -20.46 -14.88 -9.57
N GLY A 131 -19.36 -15.63 -9.62
CA GLY A 131 -19.38 -17.08 -9.83
C GLY A 131 -19.81 -17.89 -8.61
N LEU A 132 -19.87 -17.28 -7.42
CA LEU A 132 -20.40 -17.94 -6.22
C LEU A 132 -21.94 -18.07 -6.33
N PRO A 133 -22.53 -19.15 -5.79
CA PRO A 133 -23.99 -19.33 -5.86
C PRO A 133 -24.80 -18.15 -5.34
N GLU A 134 -24.38 -17.54 -4.24
CA GLU A 134 -25.04 -16.38 -3.64
C GLU A 134 -24.44 -15.04 -4.06
N GLY A 135 -23.38 -15.02 -4.89
CA GLY A 135 -22.74 -13.79 -5.34
C GLY A 135 -22.29 -12.89 -4.19
N LEU A 136 -22.74 -11.63 -4.19
CA LEU A 136 -22.44 -10.66 -3.14
C LEU A 136 -22.96 -11.05 -1.76
N GLU A 137 -23.99 -11.90 -1.71
CA GLU A 137 -24.59 -12.39 -0.47
C GLU A 137 -23.90 -13.67 0.06
N ALA A 138 -22.86 -14.14 -0.63
CA ALA A 138 -22.09 -15.30 -0.16
C ALA A 138 -21.50 -15.02 1.20
N VAL A 139 -21.58 -16.00 2.09
CA VAL A 139 -21.11 -15.90 3.47
C VAL A 139 -19.61 -16.03 3.53
N VAL A 140 -18.98 -15.11 4.25
CA VAL A 140 -17.56 -15.16 4.62
C VAL A 140 -17.46 -15.85 5.98
N ALA A 141 -16.78 -17.01 6.02
CA ALA A 141 -16.51 -17.70 7.27
C ALA A 141 -15.57 -16.88 8.15
N GLN A 142 -15.55 -17.19 9.44
CA GLN A 142 -14.67 -16.51 10.40
C GLN A 142 -13.23 -16.51 9.90
N GLY A 143 -12.61 -15.32 9.84
CA GLY A 143 -11.27 -15.15 9.32
C GLY A 143 -11.12 -15.37 7.81
N GLY A 144 -12.23 -15.53 7.07
CA GLY A 144 -12.20 -15.73 5.62
C GLY A 144 -11.65 -17.09 5.20
N THR A 145 -11.76 -18.11 6.05
CA THR A 145 -11.16 -19.44 5.82
C THR A 145 -11.69 -20.17 4.59
N ASN A 146 -12.85 -19.78 4.05
CA ASN A 146 -13.44 -20.33 2.83
C ASN A 146 -12.93 -19.63 1.54
N PHE A 147 -11.98 -18.70 1.65
CA PHE A 147 -11.36 -18.04 0.51
C PHE A 147 -9.86 -18.28 0.51
N SER A 148 -9.24 -18.31 -0.68
CA SER A 148 -7.78 -18.38 -0.82
C SER A 148 -7.13 -17.08 -0.34
N GLY A 149 -5.82 -17.11 -0.10
CA GLY A 149 -5.05 -15.91 0.26
C GLY A 149 -5.16 -14.81 -0.79
N GLY A 150 -5.05 -15.15 -2.08
CA GLY A 150 -5.20 -14.19 -3.18
C GLY A 150 -6.60 -13.62 -3.28
N GLN A 151 -7.63 -14.43 -3.06
CA GLN A 151 -9.02 -13.97 -3.02
C GLN A 151 -9.25 -12.99 -1.87
N LYS A 152 -8.74 -13.31 -0.67
CA LYS A 152 -8.81 -12.41 0.48
C LYS A 152 -8.10 -11.08 0.23
N GLN A 153 -6.92 -11.09 -0.37
CA GLN A 153 -6.21 -9.87 -0.72
C GLN A 153 -7.02 -9.00 -1.68
N ARG A 154 -7.59 -9.59 -2.72
CA ARG A 154 -8.42 -8.86 -3.68
C ARG A 154 -9.67 -8.27 -3.05
N LEU A 155 -10.33 -9.00 -2.16
CA LEU A 155 -11.49 -8.47 -1.42
C LEU A 155 -11.09 -7.31 -0.48
N SER A 156 -9.95 -7.39 0.18
CA SER A 156 -9.44 -6.29 1.01
C SER A 156 -9.13 -5.05 0.18
N ILE A 157 -8.58 -5.22 -1.02
CA ILE A 157 -8.33 -4.12 -1.95
C ILE A 157 -9.66 -3.49 -2.40
N ALA A 158 -10.66 -4.29 -2.75
CA ALA A 158 -11.99 -3.80 -3.12
C ALA A 158 -12.62 -2.98 -1.99
N ARG A 159 -12.47 -3.42 -0.75
CA ARG A 159 -12.92 -2.68 0.44
C ARG A 159 -12.32 -1.28 0.52
N ALA A 160 -11.02 -1.16 0.27
CA ALA A 160 -10.34 0.13 0.25
C ALA A 160 -10.84 1.00 -0.92
N LEU A 161 -11.04 0.42 -2.08
CA LEU A 161 -11.51 1.13 -3.28
C LEU A 161 -12.88 1.77 -3.10
N VAL A 162 -13.81 1.10 -2.44
CA VAL A 162 -15.18 1.60 -2.20
C VAL A 162 -15.17 2.88 -1.35
N ARG A 163 -14.18 3.03 -0.48
CA ARG A 163 -14.02 4.22 0.37
C ARG A 163 -13.55 5.45 -0.39
N ARG A 164 -12.95 5.29 -1.56
CA ARG A 164 -12.39 6.38 -2.38
C ARG A 164 -11.45 7.30 -1.59
N PRO A 165 -10.40 6.77 -0.95
CA PRO A 165 -9.46 7.59 -0.20
C PRO A 165 -8.62 8.48 -1.11
N ALA A 166 -8.02 9.53 -0.53
CA ALA A 166 -7.08 10.38 -1.24
C ALA A 166 -5.73 9.69 -1.46
N ILE A 167 -5.36 8.79 -0.54
CA ILE A 167 -4.10 8.04 -0.57
C ILE A 167 -4.40 6.57 -0.31
N TYR A 168 -3.91 5.69 -1.20
CA TYR A 168 -3.88 4.26 -0.95
C TYR A 168 -2.51 3.87 -0.44
N ILE A 169 -2.47 3.02 0.58
CA ILE A 169 -1.24 2.37 1.04
C ILE A 169 -1.43 0.87 0.92
N PHE A 170 -0.59 0.24 0.11
CA PHE A 170 -0.56 -1.21 -0.08
C PHE A 170 0.70 -1.76 0.59
N ASP A 171 0.55 -2.44 1.72
CA ASP A 171 1.64 -3.06 2.45
C ASP A 171 1.80 -4.50 1.97
N ASP A 172 2.64 -4.70 0.95
CA ASP A 172 2.89 -5.99 0.32
C ASP A 172 1.58 -6.75 0.00
N SER A 173 0.57 -6.00 -0.45
CA SER A 173 -0.81 -6.47 -0.57
C SER A 173 -1.06 -7.30 -1.83
N PHE A 174 -0.05 -7.48 -2.66
CA PHE A 174 -0.11 -8.25 -3.90
C PHE A 174 0.64 -9.58 -3.81
N SER A 175 1.22 -9.88 -2.64
CA SER A 175 2.16 -10.99 -2.46
C SER A 175 1.55 -12.39 -2.67
N ALA A 176 0.25 -12.55 -2.40
CA ALA A 176 -0.46 -13.82 -2.61
C ALA A 176 -1.05 -13.95 -4.03
N LEU A 177 -0.86 -12.96 -4.89
CA LEU A 177 -1.33 -12.99 -6.27
C LEU A 177 -0.28 -13.57 -7.20
N ASP A 178 -0.72 -14.31 -8.22
CA ASP A 178 0.17 -14.67 -9.31
C ASP A 178 0.58 -13.42 -10.10
N PHE A 179 1.65 -13.51 -10.86
CA PHE A 179 2.22 -12.36 -11.59
C PHE A 179 1.23 -11.73 -12.57
N LYS A 180 0.41 -12.53 -13.23
CA LYS A 180 -0.59 -12.05 -14.18
C LYS A 180 -1.69 -11.24 -13.48
N THR A 181 -2.24 -11.76 -12.40
CA THR A 181 -3.28 -11.09 -11.60
C THR A 181 -2.73 -9.81 -10.97
N ASP A 182 -1.53 -9.85 -10.42
CA ASP A 182 -0.82 -8.68 -9.88
C ASP A 182 -0.69 -7.59 -10.96
N ALA A 183 -0.18 -7.94 -12.12
CA ALA A 183 -0.02 -6.97 -13.22
C ALA A 183 -1.36 -6.38 -13.68
N GLN A 184 -2.39 -7.20 -13.83
CA GLN A 184 -3.73 -6.75 -14.22
C GLN A 184 -4.35 -5.82 -13.17
N LEU A 185 -4.19 -6.16 -11.89
CA LEU A 185 -4.68 -5.35 -10.78
C LEU A 185 -3.99 -3.98 -10.76
N ARG A 186 -2.68 -3.95 -10.87
CA ARG A 186 -1.91 -2.68 -10.86
C ARG A 186 -2.26 -1.81 -12.08
N ALA A 187 -2.46 -2.41 -13.24
CA ALA A 187 -2.90 -1.69 -14.43
C ALA A 187 -4.29 -1.09 -14.23
N ALA A 188 -5.23 -1.84 -13.63
CA ALA A 188 -6.56 -1.36 -13.32
C ALA A 188 -6.54 -0.22 -12.29
N LEU A 189 -5.74 -0.36 -11.24
CA LEU A 189 -5.55 0.70 -10.24
C LEU A 189 -5.03 1.98 -10.88
N ARG A 190 -4.03 1.88 -11.75
CA ARG A 190 -3.47 3.05 -12.45
C ARG A 190 -4.52 3.75 -13.29
N ARG A 191 -5.32 3.01 -14.03
CA ARG A 191 -6.36 3.54 -14.91
C ARG A 191 -7.52 4.17 -14.15
N GLU A 192 -7.98 3.51 -13.09
CA GLU A 192 -9.24 3.83 -12.42
C GLU A 192 -9.08 4.70 -11.17
N THR A 193 -7.86 4.90 -10.68
CA THR A 193 -7.57 5.70 -9.49
C THR A 193 -6.54 6.79 -9.76
N GLN A 194 -6.63 7.46 -10.91
CA GLN A 194 -5.64 8.45 -11.35
C GLN A 194 -5.53 9.64 -10.39
N ASP A 195 -6.62 10.04 -9.75
CA ASP A 195 -6.64 11.18 -8.85
C ASP A 195 -6.08 10.85 -7.46
N ALA A 196 -6.00 9.57 -7.11
CA ALA A 196 -5.51 9.12 -5.83
C ALA A 196 -4.02 8.80 -5.89
N THR A 197 -3.32 9.14 -4.82
CA THR A 197 -1.91 8.78 -4.62
C THR A 197 -1.83 7.33 -4.15
N LYS A 198 -0.87 6.57 -4.67
CA LYS A 198 -0.66 5.18 -4.28
C LYS A 198 0.76 5.01 -3.74
N LEU A 199 0.85 4.53 -2.51
CA LEU A 199 2.11 4.14 -1.89
C LEU A 199 2.13 2.61 -1.82
N ILE A 200 3.05 1.99 -2.54
CA ILE A 200 3.16 0.54 -2.63
C ILE A 200 4.44 0.10 -1.95
N VAL A 201 4.31 -0.60 -0.83
CA VAL A 201 5.42 -1.27 -0.19
C VAL A 201 5.44 -2.70 -0.70
N ALA A 202 6.54 -3.12 -1.32
CA ALA A 202 6.63 -4.43 -1.95
C ALA A 202 8.02 -5.05 -1.76
N GLN A 203 8.04 -6.38 -1.75
CA GLN A 203 9.27 -7.15 -1.77
C GLN A 203 9.64 -7.57 -3.20
N ARG A 204 8.63 -7.82 -4.06
CA ARG A 204 8.85 -8.23 -5.46
C ARG A 204 9.17 -7.03 -6.35
N VAL A 205 10.28 -7.10 -7.08
CA VAL A 205 10.66 -6.08 -8.06
C VAL A 205 9.59 -5.94 -9.14
N SER A 206 9.00 -7.04 -9.58
CA SER A 206 7.95 -7.03 -10.61
C SER A 206 6.77 -6.12 -10.25
N THR A 207 6.48 -5.95 -8.97
CA THR A 207 5.38 -5.09 -8.50
C THR A 207 5.72 -3.60 -8.60
N VAL A 208 7.00 -3.23 -8.59
CA VAL A 208 7.43 -1.82 -8.53
C VAL A 208 7.97 -1.27 -9.86
N LEU A 209 8.12 -2.12 -10.89
CA LEU A 209 8.75 -1.75 -12.17
C LEU A 209 8.12 -0.52 -12.82
N ASP A 210 6.81 -0.37 -12.72
CA ASP A 210 6.04 0.68 -13.39
C ASP A 210 5.76 1.91 -12.50
N ALA A 211 6.26 1.92 -11.26
CA ALA A 211 6.04 3.04 -10.36
C ALA A 211 6.63 4.33 -10.93
N ASP A 212 5.96 5.45 -10.69
CA ASP A 212 6.47 6.76 -11.09
C ASP A 212 7.73 7.14 -10.33
N LYS A 213 7.84 6.62 -9.12
CA LYS A 213 8.99 6.84 -8.24
C LYS A 213 9.20 5.60 -7.39
N ILE A 214 10.42 5.11 -7.33
CA ILE A 214 10.82 4.01 -6.44
C ILE A 214 11.77 4.59 -5.41
N ILE A 215 11.47 4.32 -4.14
CA ILE A 215 12.30 4.71 -3.01
C ILE A 215 12.96 3.45 -2.47
N VAL A 216 14.28 3.42 -2.50
CA VAL A 216 15.07 2.30 -2.00
C VAL A 216 15.50 2.60 -0.58
N LEU A 217 15.06 1.77 0.35
CA LEU A 217 15.47 1.85 1.75
C LEU A 217 16.53 0.80 2.06
N ASP A 218 17.53 1.21 2.83
CA ASP A 218 18.54 0.32 3.38
C ASP A 218 18.94 0.82 4.77
N GLN A 219 18.82 -0.03 5.77
CA GLN A 219 19.15 0.28 7.16
C GLN A 219 18.54 1.61 7.66
N GLY A 220 17.28 1.82 7.33
CA GLY A 220 16.53 3.01 7.75
C GLY A 220 16.83 4.28 6.97
N ARG A 221 17.59 4.20 5.88
CA ARG A 221 17.98 5.35 5.07
C ARG A 221 17.47 5.21 3.64
N VAL A 222 17.16 6.34 3.02
CA VAL A 222 16.89 6.37 1.58
C VAL A 222 18.23 6.35 0.84
N VAL A 223 18.47 5.27 0.10
CA VAL A 223 19.73 5.09 -0.67
C VAL A 223 19.52 5.19 -2.18
N GLY A 224 18.31 5.46 -2.62
CA GLY A 224 18.00 5.70 -4.02
C GLY A 224 16.58 6.15 -4.20
N ILE A 225 16.36 7.07 -5.12
CA ILE A 225 15.05 7.54 -5.55
C ILE A 225 15.10 7.70 -7.07
N GLY A 226 14.14 7.12 -7.77
CA GLY A 226 14.05 7.25 -9.22
C GLY A 226 13.15 6.19 -9.82
N ARG A 227 13.14 6.14 -11.13
CA ARG A 227 12.48 5.07 -11.89
C ARG A 227 13.38 3.85 -11.98
N HIS A 228 12.80 2.72 -12.30
CA HIS A 228 13.52 1.44 -12.42
C HIS A 228 14.82 1.55 -13.25
N LYS A 229 14.74 2.11 -14.45
CA LYS A 229 15.91 2.23 -15.34
C LYS A 229 17.00 3.13 -14.78
N GLU A 230 16.62 4.21 -14.09
CA GLU A 230 17.57 5.11 -13.44
C GLU A 230 18.28 4.42 -12.28
N LEU A 231 17.52 3.71 -11.44
CA LEU A 231 18.05 3.02 -10.27
C LEU A 231 18.99 1.87 -10.64
N LEU A 232 18.73 1.18 -11.75
CA LEU A 232 19.66 0.17 -12.27
C LEU A 232 21.04 0.78 -12.57
N LYS A 233 21.11 2.05 -12.93
CA LYS A 233 22.35 2.76 -13.22
C LYS A 233 22.99 3.38 -11.98
N THR A 234 22.18 3.86 -11.02
CA THR A 234 22.64 4.73 -9.95
C THR A 234 22.68 4.09 -8.57
N SER A 235 21.92 3.02 -8.34
CA SER A 235 21.79 2.42 -7.01
C SER A 235 22.35 0.99 -6.96
N PRO A 236 23.51 0.78 -6.32
CA PRO A 236 24.04 -0.56 -6.10
C PRO A 236 23.09 -1.46 -5.31
N VAL A 237 22.45 -0.92 -4.28
CA VAL A 237 21.47 -1.67 -3.46
C VAL A 237 20.29 -2.15 -4.30
N TYR A 238 19.76 -1.28 -5.15
CA TYR A 238 18.65 -1.65 -6.04
C TYR A 238 19.08 -2.75 -7.04
N ARG A 239 20.27 -2.63 -7.62
CA ARG A 239 20.80 -3.68 -8.51
C ARG A 239 20.93 -5.03 -7.81
N GLU A 240 21.37 -5.05 -6.57
CA GLU A 240 21.48 -6.29 -5.78
C GLU A 240 20.10 -6.92 -5.54
N ILE A 241 19.10 -6.12 -5.22
CA ILE A 241 17.72 -6.59 -5.03
C ILE A 241 17.19 -7.22 -6.33
N VAL A 242 17.35 -6.53 -7.44
CA VAL A 242 16.93 -7.03 -8.77
C VAL A 242 17.65 -8.33 -9.11
N ALA A 243 18.97 -8.37 -8.95
CA ALA A 243 19.77 -9.53 -9.28
C ALA A 243 19.41 -10.76 -8.43
N SER A 244 19.12 -10.57 -7.13
CA SER A 244 18.74 -11.67 -6.26
C SER A 244 17.41 -12.30 -6.69
N GLN A 245 16.46 -11.49 -7.12
CA GLN A 245 15.14 -11.97 -7.52
C GLN A 245 15.15 -12.65 -8.89
N LEU A 246 15.93 -12.13 -9.84
CA LEU A 246 16.09 -12.79 -11.15
C LEU A 246 16.70 -14.19 -10.99
N SER A 247 17.65 -14.35 -10.05
CA SER A 247 18.27 -15.64 -9.78
C SER A 247 17.27 -16.65 -9.18
N GLU A 248 16.32 -16.18 -8.40
CA GLU A 248 15.25 -17.03 -7.85
C GLU A 248 14.23 -17.43 -8.93
N GLU A 249 13.90 -16.51 -9.82
CA GLU A 249 12.96 -16.77 -10.94
C GLU A 249 13.57 -17.73 -11.97
N GLU A 250 14.87 -17.66 -12.22
CA GLU A 250 15.57 -18.58 -13.12
C GLU A 250 15.71 -19.99 -12.53
N LEU A 251 15.66 -20.11 -11.21
CA LEU A 251 15.78 -21.39 -10.51
C LEU A 251 14.42 -22.05 -10.23
N ALA A 252 13.35 -21.34 -10.42
CA ALA A 252 11.97 -21.82 -10.24
C ALA A 252 11.36 -22.31 -11.57
#